data_99a0af0e3928fc3d0769a952b7806f03
#
_entry.id   99a0af0e3928fc3d0769a952b7806f03
#
_cell.length_a   1.000
_cell.length_b   1.000
_cell.length_c   1.000
_cell.angle_alpha   90.00
_cell.angle_beta   90.00
_cell.angle_gamma   90.00
#
_symmetry.space_group_name_H-M   'P 1'
#
loop_
_entity.id
_entity.type
_entity.pdbx_description
1 polymer ?
#
loop_
_entity_poly.entity_id
_entity_poly.type
_entity_poly.pdbx_seq_one_letter_code
_entity_poly.pdbx_strand_id
1 'polypeptide(L)'
;MIHEKSRMAIMSMLAGSPELSFTELRNSLKMTDGNLTTHIRTLQKSGYVSVSKSFRENRPLTTCALTVSGIRAFNDYVSLLERIVKQAQRSK
;
A
#
# COMPACT_ATOMS: atom_id res chain seq x y z
N MET A 1 0.27 -11.83 9.97
CA MET A 1 -0.07 -10.76 10.91
C MET A 1 0.81 -9.55 10.75
N ILE A 2 2.10 -9.64 11.04
CA ILE A 2 3.02 -8.53 10.80
C ILE A 2 3.03 -8.15 9.32
N HIS A 3 2.94 -9.14 8.43
CA HIS A 3 2.91 -8.93 6.98
C HIS A 3 1.67 -8.15 6.53
N GLU A 4 0.53 -8.43 7.14
CA GLU A 4 -0.71 -7.71 6.82
C GLU A 4 -0.61 -6.26 7.20
N LYS A 5 -0.03 -5.96 8.36
CA LYS A 5 0.16 -4.60 8.82
C LYS A 5 1.05 -3.80 7.86
N SER A 6 2.14 -4.41 7.41
CA SER A 6 3.05 -3.77 6.45
C SER A 6 2.36 -3.51 5.11
N ARG A 7 1.61 -4.48 4.62
CA ARG A 7 0.89 -4.33 3.36
C ARG A 7 -0.20 -3.26 3.45
N MET A 8 -0.91 -3.20 4.57
CA MET A 8 -1.91 -2.15 4.76
C MET A 8 -1.28 -0.76 4.86
N ALA A 9 -0.08 -0.66 5.44
CA ALA A 9 0.64 0.61 5.47
C ALA A 9 1.01 1.06 4.05
N ILE A 10 1.45 0.13 3.20
CA ILE A 10 1.75 0.43 1.80
C ILE A 10 0.49 0.92 1.08
N MET A 11 -0.61 0.18 1.21
CA MET A 11 -1.86 0.55 0.57
C MET A 11 -2.39 1.90 1.07
N SER A 12 -2.23 2.19 2.35
CA SER A 12 -2.64 3.47 2.93
C SER A 12 -1.89 4.64 2.30
N MET A 13 -0.58 4.49 2.10
CA MET A 13 0.21 5.53 1.45
C MET A 13 -0.22 5.71 0.00
N LEU A 14 -0.45 4.62 -0.71
CA LEU A 14 -0.88 4.68 -2.11
C LEU A 14 -2.31 5.20 -2.26
N ALA A 15 -3.14 5.04 -1.25
CA ALA A 15 -4.49 5.60 -1.26
C ALA A 15 -4.47 7.13 -1.20
N GLY A 16 -3.43 7.69 -0.60
CA GLY A 16 -3.28 9.15 -0.47
C GLY A 16 -2.61 9.83 -1.64
N SER A 17 -2.11 9.08 -2.62
CA SER A 17 -1.39 9.63 -3.77
C SER A 17 -1.68 8.82 -5.01
N PRO A 18 -1.78 9.45 -6.20
CA PRO A 18 -2.02 8.70 -7.44
C PRO A 18 -0.95 7.65 -7.71
N GLU A 19 0.30 7.96 -7.40
CA GLU A 19 1.40 7.01 -7.48
C GLU A 19 2.54 7.48 -6.59
N LEU A 20 3.35 6.54 -6.15
CA LEU A 20 4.56 6.82 -5.37
C LEU A 20 5.70 5.98 -5.91
N SER A 21 6.90 6.52 -5.87
CA SER A 21 8.07 5.75 -6.28
C SER A 21 8.41 4.71 -5.20
N PHE A 22 9.11 3.67 -5.64
CA PHE A 22 9.59 2.64 -4.72
C PHE A 22 10.45 3.25 -3.61
N THR A 23 11.31 4.20 -3.97
CA THR A 23 12.18 4.89 -3.01
C THR A 23 11.38 5.68 -1.98
N GLU A 24 10.33 6.39 -2.43
CA GLU A 24 9.47 7.14 -1.52
C GLU A 24 8.77 6.21 -0.52
N LEU A 25 8.23 5.10 -1.00
CA LEU A 25 7.60 4.12 -0.13
C LEU A 25 8.59 3.53 0.88
N ARG A 26 9.75 3.12 0.39
CA ARG A 26 10.79 2.53 1.24
C ARG A 26 11.20 3.49 2.37
N ASN A 27 11.48 4.73 2.01
CA ASN A 27 11.97 5.71 2.97
C ASN A 27 10.89 6.09 3.98
N SER A 28 9.65 6.30 3.50
CA SER A 28 8.55 6.69 4.39
C SER A 28 8.17 5.59 5.36
N LEU A 29 8.22 4.34 4.92
CA LEU A 29 7.85 3.21 5.76
C LEU A 29 9.04 2.60 6.49
N LYS A 30 10.24 3.12 6.24
CA LYS A 30 11.48 2.64 6.85
C LYS A 30 11.68 1.14 6.68
N MET A 31 11.41 0.68 5.47
CA MET A 31 11.57 -0.73 5.10
C MET A 31 12.90 -0.96 4.40
N THR A 32 13.36 -2.21 4.42
CA THR A 32 14.48 -2.61 3.56
C THR A 32 13.97 -2.82 2.14
N ASP A 33 14.87 -2.76 1.17
CA ASP A 33 14.53 -3.02 -0.24
C ASP A 33 13.89 -4.40 -0.40
N GLY A 34 14.48 -5.40 0.25
CA GLY A 34 13.96 -6.77 0.15
C GLY A 34 12.56 -6.94 0.72
N ASN A 35 12.32 -6.36 1.88
CA ASN A 35 10.99 -6.43 2.51
C ASN A 35 9.94 -5.73 1.65
N LEU A 36 10.25 -4.52 1.20
CA LEU A 36 9.29 -3.79 0.36
C LEU A 36 9.03 -4.52 -0.94
N THR A 37 10.07 -5.03 -1.59
CA THR A 37 9.93 -5.81 -2.83
C THR A 37 8.99 -7.00 -2.64
N THR A 38 9.16 -7.73 -1.54
CA THR A 38 8.33 -8.90 -1.25
C THR A 38 6.87 -8.51 -1.08
N HIS A 39 6.59 -7.46 -0.32
CA HIS A 39 5.22 -6.99 -0.11
C HIS A 39 4.59 -6.46 -1.38
N ILE A 40 5.33 -5.69 -2.17
CA ILE A 40 4.83 -5.16 -3.44
C ILE A 40 4.49 -6.30 -4.40
N ARG A 41 5.33 -7.33 -4.48
CA ARG A 41 5.05 -8.49 -5.32
C ARG A 41 3.78 -9.21 -4.89
N THR A 42 3.59 -9.37 -3.60
CA THR A 42 2.38 -10.01 -3.07
C THR A 42 1.13 -9.21 -3.42
N LEU A 43 1.19 -7.89 -3.24
CA LEU A 43 0.07 -7.00 -3.57
C LEU A 43 -0.19 -6.97 -5.08
N GLN A 44 0.86 -7.03 -5.88
CA GLN A 44 0.74 -7.08 -7.34
C GLN A 44 0.07 -8.38 -7.78
N LYS A 45 0.46 -9.52 -7.20
CA LYS A 45 -0.15 -10.80 -7.50
C LYS A 45 -1.62 -10.84 -7.11
N SER A 46 -1.97 -10.16 -6.02
CA SER A 46 -3.36 -10.06 -5.58
C SER A 46 -4.18 -9.11 -6.45
N GLY A 47 -3.53 -8.37 -7.34
CA GLY A 47 -4.22 -7.44 -8.22
C GLY A 47 -4.51 -6.08 -7.58
N TYR A 48 -3.93 -5.80 -6.43
CA TYR A 48 -4.21 -4.56 -5.68
C TYR A 48 -3.27 -3.42 -6.02
N VAL A 49 -2.08 -3.73 -6.51
CA VAL A 49 -1.05 -2.73 -6.82
C VAL A 49 -0.54 -2.96 -8.23
N SER A 50 -0.37 -1.88 -8.98
CA SER A 50 0.31 -1.90 -10.27
C SER A 50 1.70 -1.30 -10.12
N VAL A 51 2.64 -1.83 -10.86
CA VAL A 51 4.03 -1.36 -10.86
C VAL A 51 4.40 -0.94 -12.25
N SER A 52 4.95 0.26 -12.39
CA SER A 52 5.40 0.79 -13.66
C SER A 52 6.88 1.13 -13.57
N LYS A 53 7.60 0.85 -14.64
CA LYS A 53 9.01 1.21 -14.75
C LYS A 53 9.17 2.23 -15.87
N SER A 54 9.89 3.31 -15.56
CA SER A 54 10.15 4.37 -16.52
C SER A 54 11.54 4.93 -16.27
N PHE A 55 11.89 5.97 -17.02
CA PHE A 55 13.14 6.68 -16.81
C PHE A 55 12.84 8.14 -16.53
N ARG A 56 13.55 8.69 -15.58
CA ARG A 56 13.51 10.12 -15.27
C ARG A 56 14.93 10.62 -15.23
N GLU A 57 15.24 11.56 -16.11
CA GLU A 57 16.60 12.10 -16.23
C GLU A 57 17.63 10.99 -16.43
N ASN A 58 17.33 10.06 -17.32
CA ASN A 58 18.18 8.90 -17.64
C ASN A 58 18.41 7.92 -16.50
N ARG A 59 17.59 7.98 -15.44
CA ARG A 59 17.65 7.04 -14.34
C ARG A 59 16.38 6.20 -14.30
N PRO A 60 16.52 4.89 -14.02
CA PRO A 60 15.34 4.04 -13.88
C PRO A 60 14.47 4.53 -12.70
N LEU A 61 13.18 4.55 -12.91
CA LEU A 61 12.21 4.92 -11.88
C LEU A 61 11.12 3.85 -11.83
N THR A 62 10.95 3.27 -10.65
CA THR A 62 9.87 2.31 -10.40
C THR A 62 8.80 3.02 -9.57
N THR A 63 7.57 3.02 -10.07
CA THR A 63 6.44 3.63 -9.37
C THR A 63 5.36 2.60 -9.11
N CYS A 64 4.61 2.81 -8.05
CA CYS A 64 3.52 1.94 -7.63
C CYS A 64 2.25 2.75 -7.48
N ALA A 65 1.12 2.13 -7.78
CA ALA A 65 -0.19 2.75 -7.64
C ALA A 65 -1.21 1.68 -7.26
N LEU A 66 -2.29 2.08 -6.59
CA LEU A 66 -3.40 1.16 -6.35
C LEU A 66 -4.18 0.96 -7.64
N THR A 67 -4.59 -0.28 -7.86
CA THR A 67 -5.56 -0.60 -8.92
C THR A 67 -6.97 -0.29 -8.40
N VAL A 68 -7.97 -0.39 -9.28
CA VAL A 68 -9.37 -0.27 -8.87
C VAL A 68 -9.69 -1.29 -7.78
N SER A 69 -9.23 -2.53 -7.96
CA SER A 69 -9.41 -3.58 -6.96
C SER A 69 -8.73 -3.24 -5.64
N GLY A 70 -7.55 -2.63 -5.72
CA GLY A 70 -6.83 -2.21 -4.52
C GLY A 70 -7.55 -1.10 -3.77
N ILE A 71 -8.11 -0.14 -4.49
CA ILE A 71 -8.89 0.93 -3.88
C ILE A 71 -10.12 0.36 -3.17
N ARG A 72 -10.83 -0.57 -3.82
CA ARG A 72 -11.99 -1.22 -3.20
C ARG A 72 -11.61 -2.00 -1.95
N ALA A 73 -10.55 -2.79 -2.03
CA ALA A 73 -10.10 -3.58 -0.90
C ALA A 73 -9.70 -2.68 0.27
N PHE A 74 -9.02 -1.58 -0.02
CA PHE A 74 -8.62 -0.63 1.01
C PHE A 74 -9.84 0.03 1.65
N ASN A 75 -10.80 0.48 0.85
CA ASN A 75 -12.01 1.12 1.36
C ASN A 75 -12.84 0.16 2.20
N ASP A 76 -12.95 -1.10 1.80
CA ASP A 76 -13.67 -2.11 2.57
C ASP A 76 -13.00 -2.34 3.91
N TYR A 77 -11.69 -2.37 3.95
CA TYR A 77 -10.94 -2.55 5.19
C TYR A 77 -11.13 -1.36 6.13
N VAL A 78 -11.07 -0.14 5.61
CA VAL A 78 -11.28 1.07 6.40
C VAL A 78 -12.69 1.09 6.98
N SER A 79 -13.69 0.73 6.17
CA SER A 79 -15.07 0.66 6.63
C SER A 79 -15.25 -0.34 7.77
N LEU A 80 -14.59 -1.49 7.66
CA LEU A 80 -14.61 -2.49 8.72
C LEU A 80 -13.99 -1.97 10.00
N LEU A 81 -12.83 -1.32 9.89
CA LEU A 81 -12.17 -0.72 11.05
C LEU A 81 -13.03 0.33 11.72
N GLU A 82 -13.69 1.18 10.93
CA GLU A 82 -14.59 2.21 11.47
C GLU A 82 -15.71 1.59 12.28
N ARG A 83 -16.30 0.51 11.79
CA ARG A 83 -17.37 -0.20 12.52
C ARG A 83 -16.85 -0.80 13.82
N ILE A 84 -15.68 -1.39 13.79
CA ILE A 84 -15.06 -1.99 14.97
C ILE A 84 -14.77 -0.91 16.02
N VAL A 85 -14.21 0.21 15.61
CA VAL A 85 -13.89 1.33 16.51
C VAL A 85 -15.16 1.89 17.13
N LYS A 86 -16.20 2.12 16.34
CA LYS A 86 -17.47 2.63 16.84
C LYS A 86 -18.10 1.69 17.87
N GLN A 87 -18.06 0.39 17.58
CA GLN A 87 -18.62 -0.61 18.48
C GLN A 87 -17.84 -0.67 19.79
N ALA A 88 -16.52 -0.58 19.74
CA ALA A 88 -15.69 -0.54 20.93
C ALA A 88 -15.99 0.68 21.79
N GLN A 89 -16.23 1.84 21.16
CA GLN A 89 -16.56 3.07 21.88
C GLN A 89 -17.93 2.98 22.54
N ARG A 90 -18.89 2.30 21.90
CA ARG A 90 -20.22 2.11 22.46
C ARG A 90 -20.24 1.21 23.69
N SER A 91 -19.29 0.31 23.78
CA SER A 91 -19.22 -0.67 24.86
C SER A 91 -18.74 -0.09 26.19
N LYS A 92 -18.36 1.18 26.20
CA LYS A 92 -17.88 1.82 27.42
C LYS A 92 -18.98 2.56 28.20
#